data_300055f61239702eed064892397b3d09
#
_entry.id   300055f61239702eed064892397b3d09
#
_cell.length_a   1.000
_cell.length_b   1.000
_cell.length_c   1.000
_cell.angle_alpha   90.00
_cell.angle_beta   90.00
_cell.angle_gamma   90.00
#
_symmetry.space_group_name_H-M   'P 1'
#
loop_
_entity.id
_entity.type
_entity.pdbx_description
1 polymer ?
#
loop_
_entity_poly.entity_id
_entity_poly.type
_entity_poly.pdbx_seq_one_letter_code
_entity_poly.pdbx_strand_id
1 'polypeptide(L)'
;MKKLATLVLCALMLFSTVMPVTTLANTKKCTHKNTTWVTTSKATCTATGTKVKKCKNCGKILKTKKIAKTAHTYKSKTFTKATCTTPKIVVKFCTKCKKQLAFEKVGKPLGHYWHSWKKNPITGKVSRGCYHCKVRQYK
;
A
#
# COMPACT_ATOMS: atom_id res chain seq x y z
N MET A 1 -0.25 -55.89 20.76
CA MET A 1 0.57 -56.68 21.73
C MET A 1 1.60 -55.74 22.34
N LYS A 2 1.51 -55.55 23.66
CA LYS A 2 2.61 -55.33 24.60
C LYS A 2 3.49 -54.10 24.36
N LYS A 3 3.81 -53.23 25.31
CA LYS A 3 3.68 -53.16 26.81
C LYS A 3 3.91 -51.69 27.19
N LEU A 4 3.08 -51.16 28.04
CA LEU A 4 3.35 -50.54 29.31
C LEU A 4 4.85 -50.58 29.74
N ALA A 5 5.36 -49.41 30.05
CA ALA A 5 6.36 -49.26 31.08
C ALA A 5 6.22 -47.83 31.67
N THR A 6 5.60 -47.85 32.78
CA THR A 6 5.57 -46.89 33.89
C THR A 6 7.00 -46.61 34.34
N LEU A 7 7.33 -45.33 34.54
CA LEU A 7 8.32 -44.93 35.51
C LEU A 7 7.95 -43.58 36.15
N VAL A 8 7.51 -43.75 37.34
CA VAL A 8 7.32 -42.84 38.44
C VAL A 8 8.66 -42.33 38.94
N LEU A 9 8.61 -41.18 39.61
CA LEU A 9 9.63 -40.48 40.44
C LEU A 9 10.59 -39.55 39.65
N CYS A 10 10.51 -38.22 39.86
CA CYS A 10 10.97 -37.61 41.12
C CYS A 10 10.39 -36.19 41.23
N ALA A 11 9.48 -36.02 42.17
CA ALA A 11 9.06 -34.73 42.66
C ALA A 11 10.21 -34.13 43.50
N LEU A 12 11.00 -33.24 42.86
CA LEU A 12 11.80 -32.30 43.60
C LEU A 12 11.14 -30.94 43.51
N MET A 13 10.29 -30.68 44.49
CA MET A 13 9.76 -29.36 44.83
C MET A 13 10.90 -28.43 45.15
N LEU A 14 11.48 -27.79 44.13
CA LEU A 14 12.21 -26.58 44.38
C LEU A 14 11.21 -25.47 44.67
N PHE A 15 10.88 -25.31 45.93
CA PHE A 15 10.26 -24.10 46.44
C PHE A 15 11.21 -22.92 46.17
N SER A 16 11.12 -22.39 44.96
CA SER A 16 11.66 -21.06 44.67
C SER A 16 10.79 -20.07 45.42
N THR A 17 11.23 -19.67 46.59
CA THR A 17 10.68 -18.53 47.33
C THR A 17 10.88 -17.30 46.46
N VAL A 18 9.89 -16.98 45.62
CA VAL A 18 9.80 -15.70 44.97
C VAL A 18 9.57 -14.67 46.07
N MET A 19 10.65 -14.06 46.54
CA MET A 19 10.57 -12.89 47.41
C MET A 19 9.80 -11.83 46.61
N PRO A 20 8.66 -11.32 47.11
CA PRO A 20 8.02 -10.18 46.50
C PRO A 20 9.00 -9.01 46.68
N VAL A 21 9.62 -8.60 45.58
CA VAL A 21 10.33 -7.31 45.54
C VAL A 21 9.25 -6.25 45.68
N THR A 22 8.99 -5.87 46.93
CA THR A 22 8.20 -4.67 47.23
C THR A 22 9.05 -3.47 46.79
N THR A 23 8.95 -3.13 45.52
CA THR A 23 9.35 -1.83 45.04
C THR A 23 8.53 -0.80 45.78
N LEU A 24 9.12 -0.18 46.79
CA LEU A 24 8.61 1.02 47.46
C LEU A 24 8.43 2.08 46.37
N ALA A 25 7.26 2.02 45.71
CA ALA A 25 6.85 3.05 44.79
C ALA A 25 6.73 4.34 45.62
N ASN A 26 7.74 5.19 45.51
CA ASN A 26 7.72 6.53 46.09
C ASN A 26 6.53 7.27 45.47
N THR A 27 5.40 7.23 46.17
CA THR A 27 4.11 7.80 45.75
C THR A 27 4.09 9.32 45.89
N LYS A 28 5.17 10.02 45.48
CA LYS A 28 5.03 11.46 45.26
C LYS A 28 3.96 11.65 44.19
N LYS A 29 2.79 12.09 44.62
CA LYS A 29 1.64 12.40 43.75
C LYS A 29 2.11 13.29 42.59
N CYS A 30 2.22 12.69 41.37
CA CYS A 30 2.73 13.42 40.22
C CYS A 30 1.65 14.40 39.75
N THR A 31 1.98 15.67 39.72
CA THR A 31 1.07 16.76 39.30
C THR A 31 0.89 16.84 37.77
N HIS A 32 1.63 16.04 37.04
CA HIS A 32 1.60 15.97 35.56
C HIS A 32 1.82 17.33 34.86
N LYS A 33 2.41 18.32 35.50
CA LYS A 33 2.69 19.63 34.92
C LYS A 33 3.66 19.57 33.72
N ASN A 34 4.70 18.71 33.84
CA ASN A 34 5.71 18.56 32.79
C ASN A 34 5.28 17.47 31.77
N THR A 35 4.79 17.88 30.62
CA THR A 35 4.23 16.96 29.62
C THR A 35 4.84 17.16 28.24
N THR A 36 4.84 16.10 27.42
CA THR A 36 5.29 16.13 26.02
C THR A 36 4.39 15.30 25.14
N TRP A 37 4.30 15.65 23.86
CA TRP A 37 3.64 14.84 22.84
C TRP A 37 4.62 13.86 22.22
N VAL A 38 4.28 12.59 22.20
CA VAL A 38 5.05 11.52 21.57
C VAL A 38 4.21 10.85 20.49
N THR A 39 4.74 10.76 19.29
CA THR A 39 4.07 10.02 18.20
C THR A 39 4.28 8.53 18.41
N THR A 40 3.21 7.80 18.64
CA THR A 40 3.22 6.33 18.82
C THR A 40 3.03 5.59 17.51
N SER A 41 2.30 6.20 16.57
CA SER A 41 2.13 5.67 15.21
C SER A 41 2.14 6.84 14.21
N LYS A 42 2.99 6.74 13.19
CA LYS A 42 3.05 7.74 12.11
C LYS A 42 1.84 7.61 11.20
N ALA A 43 1.27 8.74 10.77
CA ALA A 43 0.24 8.75 9.73
C ALA A 43 0.86 8.39 8.37
N THR A 44 0.10 7.66 7.57
CA THR A 44 0.40 7.35 6.18
C THR A 44 -0.69 7.91 5.27
N CYS A 45 -0.58 7.76 3.96
CA CYS A 45 -1.66 8.15 3.06
C CYS A 45 -2.85 7.18 3.09
N THR A 46 -2.73 6.02 3.74
CA THR A 46 -3.80 5.02 3.87
C THR A 46 -4.32 4.88 5.30
N ALA A 47 -3.51 5.21 6.29
CA ALA A 47 -3.85 5.06 7.70
C ALA A 47 -3.58 6.35 8.50
N THR A 48 -4.44 6.60 9.49
CA THR A 48 -4.23 7.67 10.48
C THR A 48 -3.10 7.29 11.43
N GLY A 49 -2.35 8.29 11.90
CA GLY A 49 -1.38 8.12 12.98
C GLY A 49 -1.98 8.39 14.34
N THR A 50 -1.19 8.20 15.37
CA THR A 50 -1.55 8.46 16.77
C THR A 50 -0.40 9.13 17.50
N LYS A 51 -0.72 10.14 18.31
CA LYS A 51 0.20 10.74 19.27
C LYS A 51 -0.44 10.80 20.63
N VAL A 52 0.39 10.64 21.65
CA VAL A 52 -0.03 10.67 23.06
C VAL A 52 0.68 11.77 23.80
N LYS A 53 -0.03 12.41 24.72
CA LYS A 53 0.55 13.36 25.68
C LYS A 53 0.96 12.58 26.91
N LYS A 54 2.28 12.48 27.16
CA LYS A 54 2.86 11.76 28.31
C LYS A 54 3.42 12.74 29.33
N CYS A 55 3.28 12.41 30.59
CA CYS A 55 4.03 13.08 31.64
C CYS A 55 5.50 12.65 31.54
N LYS A 56 6.43 13.62 31.55
CA LYS A 56 7.86 13.34 31.48
C LYS A 56 8.38 12.70 32.78
N ASN A 57 7.73 12.99 33.92
CA ASN A 57 8.20 12.54 35.23
C ASN A 57 7.76 11.10 35.57
N CYS A 58 6.48 10.74 35.25
CA CYS A 58 5.94 9.41 35.60
C CYS A 58 5.54 8.55 34.39
N GLY A 59 5.68 9.07 33.18
CA GLY A 59 5.34 8.32 31.97
C GLY A 59 3.85 8.14 31.70
N LYS A 60 2.95 8.56 32.60
CA LYS A 60 1.50 8.40 32.46
C LYS A 60 1.00 9.07 31.17
N ILE A 61 0.17 8.36 30.41
CA ILE A 61 -0.51 8.91 29.23
C ILE A 61 -1.71 9.71 29.73
N LEU A 62 -1.75 10.98 29.38
CA LEU A 62 -2.79 11.92 29.80
C LEU A 62 -3.83 12.14 28.71
N LYS A 63 -3.42 12.10 27.45
CA LYS A 63 -4.31 12.34 26.30
C LYS A 63 -3.79 11.61 25.07
N THR A 64 -4.71 11.11 24.26
CA THR A 64 -4.43 10.52 22.94
C THR A 64 -5.07 11.39 21.86
N LYS A 65 -4.34 11.63 20.76
CA LYS A 65 -4.85 12.38 19.60
C LYS A 65 -4.51 11.64 18.31
N LYS A 66 -5.48 11.50 17.42
CA LYS A 66 -5.26 11.00 16.06
C LYS A 66 -4.52 12.05 15.21
N ILE A 67 -3.64 11.58 14.34
CA ILE A 67 -2.97 12.37 13.30
C ILE A 67 -3.65 12.03 11.99
N ALA A 68 -4.11 13.04 11.25
CA ALA A 68 -4.77 12.84 9.97
C ALA A 68 -3.87 12.11 8.97
N LYS A 69 -4.49 11.39 8.03
CA LYS A 69 -3.77 10.76 6.92
C LYS A 69 -2.97 11.80 6.13
N THR A 70 -1.82 11.42 5.63
CA THR A 70 -1.04 12.28 4.74
C THR A 70 -1.62 12.25 3.33
N ALA A 71 -1.44 13.33 2.58
CA ALA A 71 -1.84 13.36 1.18
C ALA A 71 -1.07 12.32 0.35
N HIS A 72 -1.72 11.83 -0.71
CA HIS A 72 -1.07 10.98 -1.70
C HIS A 72 -0.12 11.82 -2.57
N THR A 73 1.05 11.27 -2.86
CA THR A 73 1.99 11.85 -3.83
C THR A 73 1.90 11.04 -5.12
N TYR A 74 1.49 11.68 -6.20
CA TYR A 74 1.19 11.00 -7.45
C TYR A 74 2.38 10.98 -8.42
N LYS A 75 2.51 9.87 -9.15
CA LYS A 75 3.26 9.78 -10.40
C LYS A 75 2.39 9.11 -11.46
N SER A 76 2.61 9.46 -12.73
CA SER A 76 1.93 8.85 -13.86
C SER A 76 2.88 7.90 -14.59
N LYS A 77 2.34 6.77 -15.05
CA LYS A 77 3.05 5.80 -15.91
C LYS A 77 2.18 5.48 -17.12
N THR A 78 2.78 5.32 -18.28
CA THR A 78 2.06 4.84 -19.46
C THR A 78 1.58 3.43 -19.21
N PHE A 79 0.28 3.22 -19.31
CA PHE A 79 -0.38 1.92 -19.22
C PHE A 79 -0.50 1.29 -20.61
N THR A 80 -1.05 2.04 -21.57
CA THR A 80 -1.08 1.63 -22.98
C THR A 80 -0.62 2.77 -23.87
N LYS A 81 0.12 2.43 -24.92
CA LYS A 81 0.48 3.38 -25.97
C LYS A 81 -0.75 3.72 -26.82
N ALA A 82 -0.76 4.88 -27.46
CA ALA A 82 -1.79 5.20 -28.42
C ALA A 82 -1.76 4.21 -29.59
N THR A 83 -2.93 3.85 -30.08
CA THR A 83 -3.14 3.02 -31.26
C THR A 83 -3.85 3.84 -32.35
N CYS A 84 -4.17 3.23 -33.48
CA CYS A 84 -4.91 3.92 -34.55
C CYS A 84 -6.29 4.42 -34.08
N THR A 85 -6.91 3.72 -33.16
CA THR A 85 -8.30 3.98 -32.73
C THR A 85 -8.43 4.40 -31.27
N THR A 86 -7.40 4.16 -30.46
CA THR A 86 -7.44 4.48 -29.04
C THR A 86 -6.32 5.45 -28.65
N PRO A 87 -6.59 6.43 -27.79
CA PRO A 87 -5.56 7.33 -27.28
C PRO A 87 -4.61 6.60 -26.31
N LYS A 88 -3.48 7.20 -26.03
CA LYS A 88 -2.59 6.76 -24.95
C LYS A 88 -3.33 6.80 -23.61
N ILE A 89 -3.16 5.74 -22.83
CA ILE A 89 -3.68 5.70 -21.46
C ILE A 89 -2.51 5.77 -20.48
N VAL A 90 -2.61 6.66 -19.53
CA VAL A 90 -1.69 6.75 -18.40
C VAL A 90 -2.43 6.38 -17.11
N VAL A 91 -1.73 5.73 -16.19
CA VAL A 91 -2.22 5.44 -14.86
C VAL A 91 -1.52 6.33 -13.86
N LYS A 92 -2.31 6.99 -12.99
CA LYS A 92 -1.81 7.71 -11.83
C LYS A 92 -1.77 6.77 -10.64
N PHE A 93 -0.65 6.72 -9.94
CA PHE A 93 -0.46 5.89 -8.75
C PHE A 93 0.28 6.67 -7.67
N CYS A 94 0.00 6.32 -6.42
CA CYS A 94 0.70 6.90 -5.29
C CYS A 94 2.10 6.28 -5.16
N THR A 95 3.14 7.12 -5.07
CA THR A 95 4.52 6.66 -4.91
C THR A 95 4.78 6.00 -3.55
N LYS A 96 4.02 6.38 -2.52
CA LYS A 96 4.16 5.89 -1.15
C LYS A 96 3.43 4.56 -0.93
N CYS A 97 2.12 4.49 -1.21
CA CYS A 97 1.31 3.29 -0.97
C CYS A 97 1.10 2.41 -2.22
N LYS A 98 1.60 2.82 -3.38
CA LYS A 98 1.48 2.13 -4.67
C LYS A 98 0.03 1.96 -5.17
N LYS A 99 -0.96 2.46 -4.43
CA LYS A 99 -2.35 2.39 -4.86
C LYS A 99 -2.54 3.13 -6.18
N GLN A 100 -3.15 2.45 -7.12
CA GLN A 100 -3.61 3.01 -8.39
C GLN A 100 -4.85 3.86 -8.14
N LEU A 101 -4.89 5.05 -8.69
CA LEU A 101 -5.89 6.06 -8.35
C LEU A 101 -6.81 6.42 -9.49
N ALA A 102 -6.26 6.54 -10.70
CA ALA A 102 -7.02 6.91 -11.87
C ALA A 102 -6.34 6.43 -13.15
N PHE A 103 -7.14 6.17 -14.19
CA PHE A 103 -6.73 6.07 -15.57
C PHE A 103 -7.11 7.36 -16.29
N GLU A 104 -6.20 7.86 -17.10
CA GLU A 104 -6.40 9.09 -17.85
C GLU A 104 -6.05 8.87 -19.32
N LYS A 105 -6.95 9.24 -20.20
CA LYS A 105 -6.69 9.26 -21.65
C LYS A 105 -5.92 10.52 -22.00
N VAL A 106 -4.78 10.37 -22.66
CA VAL A 106 -3.89 11.49 -23.02
C VAL A 106 -3.71 11.54 -24.53
N GLY A 107 -4.03 12.70 -25.10
CA GLY A 107 -3.96 12.92 -26.54
C GLY A 107 -5.12 12.30 -27.32
N LYS A 108 -4.94 12.22 -28.62
CA LYS A 108 -5.87 11.60 -29.58
C LYS A 108 -5.36 10.24 -30.05
N PRO A 109 -6.20 9.35 -30.59
CA PRO A 109 -5.77 8.20 -31.36
C PRO A 109 -4.82 8.62 -32.49
N LEU A 110 -3.91 7.73 -32.89
CA LEU A 110 -2.94 8.01 -33.95
C LEU A 110 -3.59 8.16 -35.33
N GLY A 111 -4.81 7.63 -35.49
CA GLY A 111 -5.44 7.50 -36.79
C GLY A 111 -4.82 6.38 -37.63
N HIS A 112 -5.38 6.14 -38.80
CA HIS A 112 -4.86 5.17 -39.73
C HIS A 112 -3.93 5.84 -40.72
N TYR A 113 -2.71 5.32 -40.84
CA TYR A 113 -1.78 5.67 -41.94
C TYR A 113 -1.86 4.58 -42.99
N TRP A 114 -2.50 4.90 -44.13
CA TRP A 114 -2.88 3.94 -45.14
C TRP A 114 -1.80 3.73 -46.19
N HIS A 115 -1.61 2.45 -46.60
CA HIS A 115 -0.89 2.12 -47.82
C HIS A 115 -1.67 2.65 -49.07
N SER A 116 -0.96 2.70 -50.16
CA SER A 116 -1.62 2.94 -51.47
C SER A 116 -2.63 1.87 -51.78
N TRP A 117 -3.67 2.23 -52.56
CA TRP A 117 -4.67 1.30 -53.02
C TRP A 117 -4.06 0.23 -53.91
N LYS A 118 -4.37 -1.03 -53.67
CA LYS A 118 -3.92 -2.18 -54.46
C LYS A 118 -5.13 -2.96 -54.96
N LYS A 119 -5.14 -3.30 -56.28
CA LYS A 119 -6.14 -4.20 -56.88
C LYS A 119 -5.64 -5.62 -56.73
N ASN A 120 -6.50 -6.50 -56.24
CA ASN A 120 -6.22 -7.93 -56.21
C ASN A 120 -6.37 -8.48 -57.64
N PRO A 121 -5.33 -9.12 -58.23
CA PRO A 121 -5.38 -9.56 -59.61
C PRO A 121 -6.39 -10.69 -59.87
N ILE A 122 -6.68 -11.49 -58.84
CA ILE A 122 -7.60 -12.65 -58.96
C ILE A 122 -9.04 -12.22 -58.76
N THR A 123 -9.33 -11.42 -57.73
CA THR A 123 -10.71 -11.06 -57.33
C THR A 123 -11.17 -9.71 -57.89
N GLY A 124 -10.27 -8.93 -58.46
CA GLY A 124 -10.53 -7.57 -58.89
C GLY A 124 -10.80 -6.54 -57.80
N LYS A 125 -10.89 -6.95 -56.53
CA LYS A 125 -11.18 -6.07 -55.39
C LYS A 125 -10.03 -5.13 -55.11
N VAL A 126 -10.33 -3.86 -54.86
CA VAL A 126 -9.37 -2.84 -54.50
C VAL A 126 -9.37 -2.63 -53.00
N SER A 127 -8.21 -2.70 -52.38
CA SER A 127 -8.09 -2.51 -50.93
C SER A 127 -6.80 -1.79 -50.56
N ARG A 128 -6.77 -1.22 -49.35
CA ARG A 128 -5.56 -0.70 -48.71
C ARG A 128 -5.53 -1.11 -47.25
N GLY A 129 -4.34 -1.37 -46.73
CA GLY A 129 -4.12 -1.69 -45.32
C GLY A 129 -3.54 -0.49 -44.55
N CYS A 130 -3.72 -0.49 -43.28
CA CYS A 130 -3.04 0.47 -42.40
C CYS A 130 -1.62 -0.02 -42.05
N TYR A 131 -0.63 0.87 -42.04
CA TYR A 131 0.75 0.57 -41.63
C TYR A 131 0.88 0.12 -40.17
N HIS A 132 -0.01 0.62 -39.27
CA HIS A 132 0.10 0.44 -37.85
C HIS A 132 -0.82 -0.63 -37.27
N CYS A 133 -1.85 -1.05 -38.00
CA CYS A 133 -2.78 -2.08 -37.57
C CYS A 133 -3.22 -2.95 -38.75
N LYS A 134 -3.88 -4.09 -38.46
CA LYS A 134 -4.29 -5.05 -39.49
C LYS A 134 -5.56 -4.66 -40.22
N VAL A 135 -6.14 -3.48 -39.93
CA VAL A 135 -7.40 -3.03 -40.56
C VAL A 135 -7.18 -2.76 -42.06
N ARG A 136 -8.11 -3.24 -42.88
CA ARG A 136 -8.18 -2.98 -44.31
C ARG A 136 -9.40 -2.14 -44.65
N GLN A 137 -9.25 -1.30 -45.64
CA GLN A 137 -10.34 -0.55 -46.26
C GLN A 137 -10.50 -1.04 -47.70
N TYR A 138 -11.72 -1.20 -48.12
CA TYR A 138 -12.09 -1.67 -49.46
C TYR A 138 -12.79 -0.54 -50.21
N LYS A 139 -12.66 -0.59 -51.54
CA LYS A 139 -13.28 0.39 -52.44
C LYS A 139 -14.22 -0.33 -53.40
#